data_a4d694072a3c7f8467242e137bfb958b
#
_entry.id   a4d694072a3c7f8467242e137bfb958b
#
_cell.length_a   1.000
_cell.length_b   1.000
_cell.length_c   1.000
_cell.angle_alpha   90.00
_cell.angle_beta   90.00
_cell.angle_gamma   90.00
#
_symmetry.space_group_name_H-M   'P 1'
#
loop_
_entity.id
_entity.type
_entity.pdbx_description
1 polymer ?
#
loop_
_entity_poly.entity_id
_entity_poly.type
_entity_poly.pdbx_seq_one_letter_code
_entity_poly.pdbx_strand_id
1 'polypeptide(L)'
;MPVIEISSLTHPGVEIFSTLTEAQLRNRLEPDKGLFIAESPKVIKVALDAGYEPLAFLCEHKHIYGDAAEIIERCGDIPVYTSGRELLAELTGYVLTRGVLCAMRRPVPKSMEDVCRGARRIVVIDGVVDTTNIGAIFRSAAALGMDAVLLTRNSCDPLNRRAVRVSMGTVFLVPWTWMRLVSWASARRPWRLRTIPFP
;
A
#
# COMPACT_ATOMS: atom_id res chain seq x y z
N MET A 1 1.38 13.78 -20.85
CA MET A 1 0.35 13.21 -19.96
C MET A 1 -0.92 12.91 -20.77
N PRO A 2 -1.24 11.64 -21.04
CA PRO A 2 -2.47 11.28 -21.75
C PRO A 2 -3.65 11.29 -20.77
N VAL A 3 -4.59 12.21 -20.98
CA VAL A 3 -5.89 12.22 -20.29
C VAL A 3 -6.88 11.45 -21.16
N ILE A 4 -7.48 10.41 -20.62
CA ILE A 4 -8.38 9.51 -21.32
C ILE A 4 -9.74 9.56 -20.64
N GLU A 5 -10.73 10.11 -21.32
CA GLU A 5 -12.09 10.11 -20.83
C GLU A 5 -12.74 8.75 -21.07
N ILE A 6 -13.25 8.16 -20.00
CA ILE A 6 -13.93 6.87 -20.04
C ILE A 6 -15.44 7.05 -20.01
N SER A 7 -16.11 6.41 -20.94
CA SER A 7 -17.59 6.39 -21.04
C SER A 7 -18.19 5.01 -20.72
N SER A 8 -17.35 4.00 -20.48
CA SER A 8 -17.78 2.64 -20.21
C SER A 8 -16.96 1.99 -19.10
N LEU A 9 -17.62 1.17 -18.28
CA LEU A 9 -17.00 0.36 -17.23
C LEU A 9 -16.05 -0.73 -17.78
N THR A 10 -16.20 -1.08 -19.05
CA THR A 10 -15.44 -2.13 -19.73
C THR A 10 -14.17 -1.63 -20.41
N HIS A 11 -13.78 -0.38 -20.21
CA HIS A 11 -12.54 0.14 -20.77
C HIS A 11 -11.33 -0.63 -20.20
N PRO A 12 -10.46 -1.24 -21.04
CA PRO A 12 -9.40 -2.13 -20.58
C PRO A 12 -8.39 -1.46 -19.63
N GLY A 13 -8.20 -0.13 -19.74
CA GLY A 13 -7.27 0.61 -18.88
C GLY A 13 -7.74 0.81 -17.45
N VAL A 14 -9.04 0.59 -17.14
CA VAL A 14 -9.60 0.79 -15.79
C VAL A 14 -9.91 -0.52 -15.06
N GLU A 15 -9.65 -1.66 -15.67
CA GLU A 15 -9.85 -2.98 -15.08
C GLU A 15 -9.16 -3.11 -13.70
N ILE A 16 -7.95 -2.58 -13.57
CA ILE A 16 -7.17 -2.58 -12.32
C ILE A 16 -7.86 -1.85 -11.16
N PHE A 17 -8.81 -0.96 -11.43
CA PHE A 17 -9.52 -0.19 -10.41
C PHE A 17 -10.88 -0.79 -10.04
N SER A 18 -11.43 -1.70 -10.83
CA SER A 18 -12.80 -2.17 -10.70
C SER A 18 -12.94 -3.68 -10.51
N THR A 19 -12.34 -4.47 -11.38
CA THR A 19 -12.62 -5.90 -11.49
C THR A 19 -11.61 -6.78 -10.76
N LEU A 20 -10.39 -6.29 -10.55
CA LEU A 20 -9.36 -7.06 -9.89
C LEU A 20 -9.54 -7.07 -8.38
N THR A 21 -9.60 -8.25 -7.81
CA THR A 21 -9.57 -8.45 -6.36
C THR A 21 -8.21 -8.10 -5.79
N GLU A 22 -8.13 -7.84 -4.47
CA GLU A 22 -6.86 -7.61 -3.79
C GLU A 22 -5.86 -8.75 -3.98
N ALA A 23 -6.33 -10.00 -4.12
CA ALA A 23 -5.49 -11.15 -4.39
C ALA A 23 -4.89 -11.10 -5.81
N GLN A 24 -5.68 -10.69 -6.80
CA GLN A 24 -5.24 -10.51 -8.19
C GLN A 24 -4.29 -9.31 -8.32
N LEU A 25 -4.62 -8.18 -7.70
CA LEU A 25 -3.72 -7.01 -7.66
C LEU A 25 -2.36 -7.36 -7.08
N ARG A 26 -2.33 -8.16 -6.01
CA ARG A 26 -1.08 -8.58 -5.38
C ARG A 26 -0.27 -9.54 -6.24
N ASN A 27 -0.91 -10.31 -7.11
CA ASN A 27 -0.33 -11.27 -8.05
C ASN A 27 0.85 -12.08 -7.47
N ARG A 28 0.56 -12.97 -6.51
CA ARG A 28 1.59 -13.75 -5.80
C ARG A 28 2.40 -14.70 -6.69
N LEU A 29 1.80 -15.15 -7.79
CA LEU A 29 2.43 -16.09 -8.73
C LEU A 29 3.36 -15.37 -9.71
N GLU A 30 3.05 -14.11 -10.01
CA GLU A 30 3.83 -13.24 -10.88
C GLU A 30 4.16 -11.93 -10.17
N PRO A 31 5.07 -11.93 -9.18
CA PRO A 31 5.30 -10.79 -8.29
C PRO A 31 5.70 -9.51 -9.02
N ASP A 32 6.36 -9.61 -10.18
CA ASP A 32 6.77 -8.46 -11.00
C ASP A 32 5.57 -7.70 -11.60
N LYS A 33 4.41 -8.35 -11.70
CA LYS A 33 3.15 -7.74 -12.15
C LYS A 33 2.23 -7.33 -10.99
N GLY A 34 2.66 -7.55 -9.76
CA GLY A 34 1.87 -7.20 -8.59
C GLY A 34 1.63 -5.69 -8.49
N LEU A 35 0.40 -5.32 -8.13
CA LEU A 35 -0.07 -3.94 -8.05
C LEU A 35 -0.66 -3.66 -6.66
N PHE A 36 -0.83 -2.39 -6.35
CA PHE A 36 -1.68 -1.91 -5.25
C PHE A 36 -2.29 -0.57 -5.62
N ILE A 37 -3.35 -0.20 -4.93
CA ILE A 37 -4.06 1.06 -5.15
C ILE A 37 -3.80 2.01 -3.98
N ALA A 38 -3.25 3.18 -4.29
CA ALA A 38 -3.16 4.31 -3.37
C ALA A 38 -4.36 5.25 -3.60
N GLU A 39 -4.96 5.74 -2.52
CA GLU A 39 -6.14 6.62 -2.55
C GLU A 39 -5.82 7.96 -1.87
N SER A 40 -6.16 9.05 -2.51
CA SER A 40 -5.99 10.46 -2.18
C SER A 40 -4.65 11.06 -2.62
N PRO A 41 -4.64 12.35 -3.03
CA PRO A 41 -3.43 13.04 -3.46
C PRO A 41 -2.31 12.98 -2.41
N LYS A 42 -2.64 13.15 -1.12
CA LYS A 42 -1.65 13.13 -0.03
C LYS A 42 -0.97 11.77 0.12
N VAL A 43 -1.74 10.68 0.08
CA VAL A 43 -1.20 9.31 0.20
C VAL A 43 -0.37 8.94 -1.01
N ILE A 44 -0.84 9.32 -2.21
CA ILE A 44 -0.12 9.11 -3.47
C ILE A 44 1.21 9.86 -3.45
N LYS A 45 1.23 11.14 -3.00
CA LYS A 45 2.45 11.91 -2.87
C LYS A 45 3.47 11.22 -1.95
N VAL A 46 3.05 10.70 -0.79
CA VAL A 46 3.93 9.97 0.12
C VAL A 46 4.51 8.71 -0.55
N ALA A 47 3.71 7.98 -1.32
CA ALA A 47 4.19 6.81 -2.05
C ALA A 47 5.22 7.19 -3.12
N LEU A 48 4.97 8.27 -3.90
CA LEU A 48 5.90 8.78 -4.90
C LEU A 48 7.22 9.27 -4.27
N ASP A 49 7.14 9.96 -3.12
CA ASP A 49 8.32 10.42 -2.37
C ASP A 49 9.13 9.24 -1.82
N ALA A 50 8.48 8.12 -1.51
CA ALA A 50 9.12 6.87 -1.11
C ALA A 50 9.64 6.02 -2.29
N GLY A 51 9.51 6.50 -3.54
CA GLY A 51 10.05 5.85 -4.73
C GLY A 51 9.16 4.76 -5.34
N TYR A 52 7.86 4.70 -4.99
CA TYR A 52 6.94 3.76 -5.62
C TYR A 52 6.58 4.22 -7.03
N GLU A 53 6.56 3.28 -7.97
CA GLU A 53 6.31 3.51 -9.40
C GLU A 53 4.80 3.61 -9.67
N PRO A 54 4.30 4.77 -10.17
CA PRO A 54 2.92 4.91 -10.59
C PRO A 54 2.71 4.30 -11.97
N LEU A 55 1.53 3.73 -12.22
CA LEU A 55 1.18 3.07 -13.48
C LEU A 55 -0.02 3.71 -14.18
N ALA A 56 -1.01 4.16 -13.42
CA ALA A 56 -2.19 4.84 -13.95
C ALA A 56 -2.89 5.62 -12.85
N PHE A 57 -3.58 6.69 -13.22
CA PHE A 57 -4.51 7.43 -12.36
C PHE A 57 -5.96 7.20 -12.77
N LEU A 58 -6.86 7.29 -11.78
CA LEU A 58 -8.31 7.36 -11.98
C LEU A 58 -8.89 8.44 -11.08
N CYS A 59 -9.55 9.44 -11.67
CA CYS A 59 -10.14 10.53 -10.89
C CYS A 59 -11.25 11.27 -11.67
N GLU A 60 -12.06 12.08 -10.96
CA GLU A 60 -12.93 13.06 -11.61
C GLU A 60 -12.08 14.14 -12.27
N HIS A 61 -12.58 14.69 -13.38
CA HIS A 61 -11.88 15.71 -14.19
C HIS A 61 -11.39 16.92 -13.38
N LYS A 62 -12.18 17.37 -12.40
CA LYS A 62 -11.81 18.50 -11.53
C LYS A 62 -10.51 18.32 -10.75
N HIS A 63 -10.12 17.05 -10.44
CA HIS A 63 -8.90 16.75 -9.69
C HIS A 63 -7.65 16.84 -10.55
N ILE A 64 -7.76 16.66 -11.87
CA ILE A 64 -6.63 16.72 -12.80
C ILE A 64 -5.95 18.09 -12.75
N TYR A 65 -6.76 19.14 -12.71
CA TYR A 65 -6.28 20.53 -12.65
C TYR A 65 -6.40 21.16 -11.25
N GLY A 66 -6.81 20.35 -10.26
CA GLY A 66 -7.00 20.74 -8.87
C GLY A 66 -5.93 20.17 -7.95
N ASP A 67 -6.38 19.46 -6.92
CA ASP A 67 -5.55 18.94 -5.83
C ASP A 67 -4.61 17.79 -6.23
N ALA A 68 -4.80 17.20 -7.41
CA ALA A 68 -3.92 16.18 -7.98
C ALA A 68 -2.97 16.70 -9.06
N ALA A 69 -3.06 17.95 -9.48
CA ALA A 69 -2.28 18.49 -10.60
C ALA A 69 -0.77 18.25 -10.42
N GLU A 70 -0.21 18.63 -9.27
CA GLU A 70 1.23 18.48 -8.97
C GLU A 70 1.70 17.02 -9.09
N ILE A 71 0.94 16.08 -8.52
CA ILE A 71 1.34 14.65 -8.52
C ILE A 71 1.20 14.02 -9.90
N ILE A 72 0.19 14.43 -10.68
CA ILE A 72 -0.03 13.94 -12.04
C ILE A 72 1.06 14.48 -12.97
N GLU A 73 1.39 15.78 -12.88
CA GLU A 73 2.45 16.40 -13.66
C GLU A 73 3.81 15.75 -13.37
N ARG A 74 4.11 15.50 -12.11
CA ARG A 74 5.34 14.80 -11.67
C ARG A 74 5.48 13.40 -12.28
N CYS A 75 4.37 12.71 -12.57
CA CYS A 75 4.39 11.35 -13.08
C CYS A 75 4.57 11.25 -14.60
N GLY A 76 4.55 12.36 -15.33
CA GLY A 76 4.86 12.42 -16.77
C GLY A 76 3.81 11.73 -17.64
N ASP A 77 4.20 10.73 -18.44
CA ASP A 77 3.38 10.18 -19.53
C ASP A 77 2.49 8.99 -19.12
N ILE A 78 2.26 8.77 -17.82
CA ILE A 78 1.33 7.72 -17.42
C ILE A 78 -0.13 8.13 -17.68
N PRO A 79 -1.04 7.18 -17.99
CA PRO A 79 -2.43 7.47 -18.32
C PRO A 79 -3.21 7.98 -17.11
N VAL A 80 -4.02 9.00 -17.34
CA VAL A 80 -4.99 9.54 -16.39
C VAL A 80 -6.39 9.27 -16.92
N TYR A 81 -7.05 8.28 -16.36
CA TYR A 81 -8.43 7.95 -16.70
C TYR A 81 -9.37 8.88 -15.92
N THR A 82 -10.34 9.43 -16.61
CA THR A 82 -11.30 10.36 -16.00
C THR A 82 -12.72 10.09 -16.44
N SER A 83 -13.68 10.40 -15.59
CA SER A 83 -15.10 10.39 -15.90
C SER A 83 -15.90 11.18 -14.88
N GLY A 84 -17.21 11.23 -15.07
CA GLY A 84 -18.14 11.77 -14.10
C GLY A 84 -18.21 10.92 -12.83
N ARG A 85 -18.61 11.56 -11.72
CA ARG A 85 -18.66 10.95 -10.39
C ARG A 85 -19.49 9.66 -10.33
N GLU A 86 -20.60 9.61 -11.05
CA GLU A 86 -21.52 8.47 -11.04
C GLU A 86 -20.87 7.24 -11.66
N LEU A 87 -20.26 7.38 -12.85
CA LEU A 87 -19.56 6.28 -13.52
C LEU A 87 -18.37 5.79 -12.69
N LEU A 88 -17.60 6.70 -12.07
CA LEU A 88 -16.50 6.31 -11.21
C LEU A 88 -16.97 5.59 -9.96
N ALA A 89 -18.09 5.97 -9.37
CA ALA A 89 -18.68 5.28 -8.21
C ALA A 89 -19.18 3.89 -8.59
N GLU A 90 -19.79 3.72 -9.75
CA GLU A 90 -20.19 2.42 -10.28
C GLU A 90 -18.97 1.53 -10.56
N LEU A 91 -17.93 2.07 -11.19
CA LEU A 91 -16.70 1.36 -11.52
C LEU A 91 -15.98 0.83 -10.26
N THR A 92 -15.88 1.65 -9.23
CA THR A 92 -15.13 1.31 -8.01
C THR A 92 -15.99 0.63 -6.94
N GLY A 93 -17.31 0.61 -7.11
CA GLY A 93 -18.27 0.07 -6.15
C GLY A 93 -18.53 1.00 -4.94
N TYR A 94 -18.02 2.24 -4.95
CA TYR A 94 -18.26 3.24 -3.91
C TYR A 94 -17.95 4.65 -4.41
N VAL A 95 -18.50 5.66 -3.73
CA VAL A 95 -18.21 7.06 -4.05
C VAL A 95 -16.78 7.41 -3.63
N LEU A 96 -15.97 7.90 -4.57
CA LEU A 96 -14.61 8.36 -4.31
C LEU A 96 -14.63 9.64 -3.47
N THR A 97 -14.61 9.50 -2.16
CA THR A 97 -14.67 10.66 -1.23
C THR A 97 -13.42 11.53 -1.25
N ARG A 98 -12.28 10.97 -1.67
CA ARG A 98 -10.99 11.67 -1.79
C ARG A 98 -10.52 11.80 -3.24
N GLY A 99 -11.36 11.48 -4.17
CA GLY A 99 -11.35 11.86 -5.57
C GLY A 99 -10.31 11.26 -6.49
N VAL A 100 -9.19 10.74 -5.98
CA VAL A 100 -8.07 10.27 -6.82
C VAL A 100 -7.56 8.92 -6.37
N LEU A 101 -7.45 8.00 -7.32
CA LEU A 101 -6.79 6.71 -7.18
C LEU A 101 -5.55 6.68 -8.05
N CYS A 102 -4.51 6.00 -7.58
CA CYS A 102 -3.32 5.66 -8.36
C CYS A 102 -3.03 4.18 -8.23
N ALA A 103 -2.96 3.48 -9.35
CA ALA A 103 -2.40 2.14 -9.42
C ALA A 103 -0.88 2.24 -9.42
N MET A 104 -0.24 1.50 -8.54
CA MET A 104 1.20 1.51 -8.37
C MET A 104 1.77 0.10 -8.41
N ARG A 105 3.00 -0.04 -8.89
CA ARG A 105 3.74 -1.31 -8.88
C ARG A 105 4.12 -1.71 -7.46
N ARG A 106 3.91 -2.98 -7.13
CA ARG A 106 4.41 -3.51 -5.86
C ARG A 106 5.93 -3.66 -5.92
N PRO A 107 6.65 -3.20 -4.88
CA PRO A 107 8.08 -3.45 -4.80
C PRO A 107 8.36 -4.93 -4.54
N VAL A 108 9.51 -5.39 -4.96
CA VAL A 108 10.04 -6.68 -4.53
C VAL A 108 10.25 -6.63 -3.01
N PRO A 109 9.71 -7.57 -2.24
CA PRO A 109 9.90 -7.58 -0.79
C PRO A 109 11.39 -7.68 -0.43
N LYS A 110 11.86 -6.77 0.43
CA LYS A 110 13.22 -6.83 0.98
C LYS A 110 13.40 -8.07 1.86
N SER A 111 14.64 -8.53 2.00
CA SER A 111 14.93 -9.59 2.96
C SER A 111 14.71 -9.11 4.40
N MET A 112 14.50 -10.05 5.33
CA MET A 112 14.37 -9.71 6.74
C MET A 112 15.67 -9.10 7.28
N GLU A 113 16.82 -9.61 6.82
CA GLU A 113 18.15 -9.10 7.15
C GLU A 113 18.31 -7.64 6.74
N ASP A 114 17.86 -7.28 5.52
CA ASP A 114 17.97 -5.90 5.03
C ASP A 114 17.05 -4.95 5.78
N VAL A 115 15.83 -5.39 6.08
CA VAL A 115 14.85 -4.58 6.83
C VAL A 115 15.26 -4.38 8.28
N CYS A 116 15.91 -5.36 8.90
CA CYS A 116 16.36 -5.30 10.29
C CYS A 116 17.77 -4.72 10.45
N ARG A 117 18.50 -4.44 9.38
CA ARG A 117 19.87 -3.95 9.45
C ARG A 117 19.95 -2.60 10.17
N GLY A 118 20.61 -2.57 11.32
CA GLY A 118 20.73 -1.37 12.15
C GLY A 118 19.45 -0.99 12.93
N ALA A 119 18.36 -1.74 12.79
CA ALA A 119 17.13 -1.48 13.52
C ALA A 119 17.29 -1.76 15.02
N ARG A 120 16.86 -0.81 15.84
CA ARG A 120 16.84 -0.91 17.31
C ARG A 120 15.44 -1.15 17.86
N ARG A 121 14.41 -0.70 17.14
CA ARG A 121 13.00 -0.83 17.52
C ARG A 121 12.22 -1.44 16.38
N ILE A 122 11.73 -2.64 16.60
CA ILE A 122 11.02 -3.42 15.58
C ILE A 122 9.63 -3.76 16.09
N VAL A 123 8.62 -3.54 15.26
CA VAL A 123 7.25 -4.01 15.50
C VAL A 123 7.10 -5.38 14.85
N VAL A 124 6.57 -6.34 15.58
CA VAL A 124 6.18 -7.65 15.04
C VAL A 124 4.66 -7.74 15.04
N ILE A 125 4.09 -8.03 13.87
CA ILE A 125 2.65 -8.20 13.67
C ILE A 125 2.38 -9.67 13.38
N ASP A 126 1.65 -10.33 14.27
CA ASP A 126 1.31 -11.74 14.14
C ASP A 126 -0.20 -11.93 14.07
N GLY A 127 -0.67 -12.54 12.97
CA GLY A 127 -2.07 -12.94 12.82
C GLY A 127 -3.08 -11.80 12.76
N VAL A 128 -2.67 -10.56 12.46
CA VAL A 128 -3.59 -9.43 12.36
C VAL A 128 -4.25 -9.43 10.98
N VAL A 129 -5.52 -9.82 10.92
CA VAL A 129 -6.27 -9.98 9.67
C VAL A 129 -7.10 -8.75 9.27
N ASP A 130 -7.39 -7.85 10.20
CA ASP A 130 -8.13 -6.62 9.91
C ASP A 130 -7.21 -5.58 9.26
N THR A 131 -7.59 -5.14 8.06
CA THR A 131 -6.84 -4.14 7.27
C THR A 131 -6.77 -2.77 7.95
N THR A 132 -7.80 -2.42 8.74
CA THR A 132 -7.84 -1.16 9.49
C THR A 132 -6.78 -1.18 10.59
N ASN A 133 -6.68 -2.31 11.30
CA ASN A 133 -5.68 -2.49 12.35
C ASN A 133 -4.27 -2.47 11.77
N ILE A 134 -4.02 -3.12 10.64
CA ILE A 134 -2.72 -3.02 9.94
C ILE A 134 -2.37 -1.56 9.66
N GLY A 135 -3.27 -0.80 9.04
CA GLY A 135 -3.03 0.61 8.76
C GLY A 135 -2.78 1.46 10.00
N ALA A 136 -3.53 1.23 11.08
CA ALA A 136 -3.36 1.93 12.36
C ALA A 136 -2.01 1.59 13.02
N ILE A 137 -1.57 0.33 12.97
CA ILE A 137 -0.28 -0.09 13.51
C ILE A 137 0.86 0.60 12.75
N PHE A 138 0.84 0.64 11.41
CA PHE A 138 1.85 1.36 10.64
C PHE A 138 1.89 2.85 10.95
N ARG A 139 0.72 3.47 11.13
CA ARG A 139 0.63 4.88 11.53
C ARG A 139 1.25 5.12 12.90
N SER A 140 0.98 4.26 13.87
CA SER A 140 1.57 4.32 15.21
C SER A 140 3.07 4.03 15.18
N ALA A 141 3.50 3.03 14.41
CA ALA A 141 4.92 2.68 14.24
C ALA A 141 5.73 3.86 13.70
N ALA A 142 5.22 4.54 12.68
CA ALA A 142 5.86 5.74 12.14
C ALA A 142 5.92 6.88 13.18
N ALA A 143 4.82 7.14 13.87
CA ALA A 143 4.74 8.21 14.89
C ALA A 143 5.70 7.97 16.07
N LEU A 144 5.89 6.70 16.45
CA LEU A 144 6.79 6.29 17.54
C LEU A 144 8.24 6.09 17.05
N GLY A 145 8.52 6.32 15.79
CA GLY A 145 9.86 6.18 15.18
C GLY A 145 10.36 4.74 15.22
N MET A 146 9.51 3.75 14.96
CA MET A 146 9.96 2.37 14.79
C MET A 146 10.81 2.23 13.53
N ASP A 147 11.87 1.44 13.63
CA ASP A 147 12.85 1.30 12.55
C ASP A 147 12.41 0.27 11.50
N ALA A 148 11.59 -0.71 11.90
CA ALA A 148 11.12 -1.78 11.03
C ALA A 148 9.80 -2.38 11.51
N VAL A 149 9.07 -3.02 10.56
CA VAL A 149 7.88 -3.84 10.83
C VAL A 149 8.05 -5.20 10.19
N LEU A 150 7.87 -6.27 10.97
CA LEU A 150 7.87 -7.64 10.49
C LEU A 150 6.45 -8.22 10.59
N LEU A 151 5.96 -8.86 9.55
CA LEU A 151 4.63 -9.45 9.53
C LEU A 151 4.69 -10.95 9.30
N THR A 152 3.87 -11.69 10.04
CA THR A 152 3.62 -13.11 9.71
C THR A 152 2.70 -13.23 8.49
N ARG A 153 2.83 -14.32 7.74
CA ARG A 153 2.10 -14.52 6.48
C ARG A 153 0.60 -14.73 6.65
N ASN A 154 0.13 -14.98 7.85
CA ASN A 154 -1.29 -15.03 8.23
C ASN A 154 -1.86 -13.65 8.58
N SER A 155 -1.03 -12.61 8.60
CA SER A 155 -1.51 -11.23 8.72
C SER A 155 -2.00 -10.68 7.37
N CYS A 156 -2.86 -9.67 7.42
CA CYS A 156 -3.31 -8.97 6.23
C CYS A 156 -2.16 -8.20 5.57
N ASP A 157 -2.30 -8.01 4.27
CA ASP A 157 -1.32 -7.30 3.45
C ASP A 157 -1.30 -5.80 3.78
N PRO A 158 -0.13 -5.21 4.12
CA PRO A 158 0.00 -3.78 4.37
C PRO A 158 -0.33 -2.91 3.15
N LEU A 159 -0.12 -3.42 1.92
CA LEU A 159 -0.48 -2.72 0.69
C LEU A 159 -1.92 -2.98 0.22
N ASN A 160 -2.77 -3.62 1.07
CA ASN A 160 -4.20 -3.59 0.87
C ASN A 160 -4.70 -2.15 0.85
N ARG A 161 -5.57 -1.81 -0.11
CA ARG A 161 -6.07 -0.45 -0.32
C ARG A 161 -6.56 0.23 0.97
N ARG A 162 -7.33 -0.50 1.80
CA ARG A 162 -7.84 0.04 3.06
C ARG A 162 -6.73 0.29 4.08
N ALA A 163 -5.75 -0.60 4.18
CA ALA A 163 -4.60 -0.44 5.06
C ALA A 163 -3.75 0.78 4.64
N VAL A 164 -3.46 0.92 3.34
CA VAL A 164 -2.77 2.09 2.77
C VAL A 164 -3.49 3.39 3.13
N ARG A 165 -4.81 3.44 2.96
CA ARG A 165 -5.62 4.61 3.28
C ARG A 165 -5.61 4.94 4.77
N VAL A 166 -5.81 3.94 5.64
CA VAL A 166 -5.85 4.13 7.11
C VAL A 166 -4.47 4.53 7.64
N SER A 167 -3.41 4.00 7.08
CA SER A 167 -2.03 4.38 7.45
C SER A 167 -1.69 5.82 7.07
N MET A 168 -2.49 6.50 6.24
CA MET A 168 -2.18 7.81 5.68
C MET A 168 -0.85 7.85 4.91
N GLY A 169 -0.45 6.71 4.32
CA GLY A 169 0.79 6.56 3.58
C GLY A 169 2.01 6.18 4.44
N THR A 170 1.88 6.08 5.76
CA THR A 170 3.03 5.71 6.61
C THR A 170 3.54 4.29 6.37
N VAL A 171 2.73 3.43 5.75
CA VAL A 171 3.17 2.10 5.27
C VAL A 171 4.33 2.18 4.27
N PHE A 172 4.50 3.30 3.60
CA PHE A 172 5.59 3.56 2.65
C PHE A 172 6.86 4.10 3.33
N LEU A 173 6.74 4.61 4.56
CA LEU A 173 7.83 5.29 5.27
C LEU A 173 8.57 4.35 6.21
N VAL A 174 7.91 3.35 6.80
CA VAL A 174 8.54 2.39 7.70
C VAL A 174 8.90 1.14 6.91
N PRO A 175 10.17 0.73 6.84
CA PRO A 175 10.57 -0.50 6.18
C PRO A 175 9.85 -1.71 6.76
N TRP A 176 9.35 -2.60 5.90
CA TRP A 176 8.67 -3.80 6.35
C TRP A 176 8.89 -4.99 5.43
N THR A 177 8.73 -6.20 5.98
CA THR A 177 8.75 -7.45 5.20
C THR A 177 7.98 -8.56 5.91
N TRP A 178 7.74 -9.64 5.15
CA TRP A 178 7.15 -10.86 5.67
C TRP A 178 8.20 -11.69 6.41
N MET A 179 7.94 -12.01 7.68
CA MET A 179 8.77 -12.96 8.40
C MET A 179 8.36 -14.40 8.07
N ARG A 180 9.35 -15.28 7.91
CA ARG A 180 9.13 -16.71 7.95
C ARG A 180 9.10 -17.12 9.42
N LEU A 181 7.97 -17.61 9.89
CA LEU A 181 7.99 -18.40 11.13
C LEU A 181 8.75 -19.69 10.82
N VAL A 182 9.99 -19.74 11.23
CA VAL A 182 10.65 -21.04 11.40
C VAL A 182 9.85 -21.74 12.48
N SER A 183 9.25 -22.89 12.18
CA SER A 183 8.42 -23.60 13.14
C SER A 183 9.21 -23.77 14.43
N TRP A 184 8.64 -23.38 15.55
CA TRP A 184 9.22 -23.51 16.89
C TRP A 184 9.67 -24.95 17.21
N ALA A 185 9.18 -25.94 16.46
CA ALA A 185 9.53 -27.34 16.59
C ALA A 185 11.00 -27.66 16.25
N SER A 186 11.70 -26.81 15.48
CA SER A 186 13.11 -27.02 15.12
C SER A 186 14.11 -26.15 15.89
N ALA A 187 13.65 -25.12 16.59
CA ALA A 187 14.51 -24.24 17.39
C ALA A 187 14.61 -24.72 18.85
N ARG A 188 15.32 -25.83 19.09
CA ARG A 188 15.69 -26.27 20.46
C ARG A 188 16.75 -25.35 21.07
N ARG A 189 16.44 -24.05 21.23
CA ARG A 189 17.21 -23.18 22.13
C ARG A 189 16.24 -22.50 23.10
N PRO A 190 16.37 -22.73 24.41
CA PRO A 190 15.55 -22.04 25.39
C PRO A 190 15.96 -20.57 25.41
N TRP A 191 15.05 -19.70 24.95
CA TRP A 191 15.16 -18.27 25.18
C TRP A 191 15.03 -18.03 26.67
N ARG A 192 16.13 -17.73 27.33
CA ARG A 192 16.07 -17.18 28.68
C ARG A 192 15.60 -15.73 28.51
N LEU A 193 14.36 -15.45 28.90
CA LEU A 193 13.89 -14.10 29.14
C LEU A 193 14.80 -13.48 30.22
N ARG A 194 15.69 -12.58 29.84
CA ARG A 194 16.29 -11.67 30.81
C ARG A 194 15.22 -10.71 31.23
N THR A 195 14.63 -10.92 32.38
CA THR A 195 13.87 -9.89 33.09
C THR A 195 14.83 -8.76 33.43
N ILE A 196 14.66 -7.63 32.78
CA ILE A 196 15.31 -6.38 33.19
C ILE A 196 14.50 -5.89 34.39
N PRO A 197 15.08 -5.81 35.59
CA PRO A 197 14.36 -5.19 36.69
C PRO A 197 14.11 -3.72 36.34
N PHE A 198 12.87 -3.31 36.46
CA PHE A 198 12.54 -1.87 36.47
C PHE A 198 13.18 -1.22 37.68
N PRO A 199 13.77 -0.01 37.52
CA PRO A 199 14.28 0.77 38.65
C PRO A 199 13.16 1.23 39.56
#